data_ee2b1402341d18509da0b981430d4e68
#
_entry.id   ee2b1402341d18509da0b981430d4e68
#
_cell.length_a   1.000
_cell.length_b   1.000
_cell.length_c   1.000
_cell.angle_alpha   90.00
_cell.angle_beta   90.00
_cell.angle_gamma   90.00
#
_symmetry.space_group_name_H-M   'P 1'
#
loop_
_entity.id
_entity.type
_entity.pdbx_description
1 polymer ?
#
loop_
_entity_poly.entity_id
_entity_poly.type
_entity_poly.pdbx_seq_one_letter_code
_entity_poly.pdbx_strand_id
1 'polypeptide(L)'
;MRRGVVTSVLLACTLVSGCSTLKPLTEPQPTPTVSASKVPQGIDAHPAWAVPVARSGKKLGHFGDDRIRIEVDQAAIAKAPEDSIMVNPQDGTPVVSKGSSIVLVRYIVTNVSKVPINLGLGTVTITARYPDWTWRQPLVSVLAPRDDAAHKIVTTPFAPGTARPPYVLGPGESFMVGANYPYETAEQLDVTATVVVCDTAGAVDPGLGWTITGKVHLA
;
A
#
# COMPACT_ATOMS: atom_id res chain seq x y z
N MET A 1 57.78 -1.15 -37.29
CA MET A 1 58.79 -0.13 -36.94
C MET A 1 58.17 1.25 -37.03
N ARG A 2 57.85 1.93 -35.92
CA ARG A 2 57.84 3.40 -35.77
C ARG A 2 57.67 3.71 -34.28
N ARG A 3 58.74 4.25 -33.72
CA ARG A 3 58.88 4.74 -32.36
C ARG A 3 58.17 6.10 -32.28
N GLY A 4 57.34 6.36 -31.28
CA GLY A 4 56.73 7.64 -30.93
C GLY A 4 57.11 8.05 -29.52
N VAL A 5 57.61 9.24 -29.41
CA VAL A 5 58.31 9.93 -28.36
C VAL A 5 57.39 10.23 -27.17
N VAL A 6 57.89 9.99 -25.94
CA VAL A 6 57.34 10.41 -24.65
C VAL A 6 57.78 11.84 -24.36
N THR A 7 56.82 12.75 -24.16
CA THR A 7 57.10 14.10 -23.68
C THR A 7 56.54 14.26 -22.28
N SER A 8 57.42 14.29 -21.29
CA SER A 8 57.08 14.59 -19.88
C SER A 8 56.95 16.08 -19.68
N VAL A 9 55.81 16.54 -19.19
CA VAL A 9 55.62 17.91 -18.71
C VAL A 9 55.55 17.88 -17.19
N LEU A 10 56.59 18.42 -16.56
CA LEU A 10 56.62 18.75 -15.11
C LEU A 10 55.81 20.02 -14.89
N LEU A 11 54.78 19.97 -14.06
CA LEU A 11 54.07 21.15 -13.56
C LEU A 11 54.31 21.26 -12.06
N ALA A 12 54.92 22.37 -11.65
CA ALA A 12 55.24 22.70 -10.28
C ALA A 12 53.97 23.13 -9.52
N CYS A 13 53.66 22.45 -8.42
CA CYS A 13 52.61 22.86 -7.49
C CYS A 13 53.15 23.73 -6.39
N THR A 14 52.70 24.98 -6.34
CA THR A 14 52.92 25.93 -5.23
C THR A 14 51.99 25.56 -4.07
N LEU A 15 52.56 25.27 -2.92
CA LEU A 15 51.90 25.06 -1.65
C LEU A 15 51.36 26.40 -1.10
N VAL A 16 50.06 26.55 -1.01
CA VAL A 16 49.43 27.60 -0.20
C VAL A 16 48.89 26.96 1.07
N SER A 17 49.60 27.22 2.17
CA SER A 17 49.18 26.84 3.52
C SER A 17 48.06 27.78 3.98
N GLY A 18 46.81 27.35 3.91
CA GLY A 18 45.68 28.00 4.55
C GLY A 18 45.23 27.20 5.76
N CYS A 19 45.63 27.60 6.96
CA CYS A 19 45.04 27.13 8.20
C CYS A 19 43.59 27.65 8.34
N SER A 20 42.62 26.81 8.01
CA SER A 20 41.20 27.04 8.37
C SER A 20 40.89 26.15 9.55
N THR A 21 40.75 26.75 10.73
CA THR A 21 40.20 26.12 11.93
C THR A 21 38.76 25.73 11.68
N LEU A 22 38.52 24.44 11.37
CA LEU A 22 37.21 23.83 11.36
C LEU A 22 36.67 23.70 12.80
N LYS A 23 35.75 24.55 13.21
CA LYS A 23 34.91 24.32 14.37
C LYS A 23 34.00 23.10 14.07
N PRO A 24 33.91 22.11 14.97
CA PRO A 24 32.91 21.07 14.83
C PRO A 24 31.54 21.66 15.14
N LEU A 25 30.72 21.83 14.13
CA LEU A 25 29.28 22.04 14.27
C LEU A 25 28.63 20.70 14.61
N THR A 26 28.68 20.35 15.89
CA THR A 26 27.80 19.33 16.44
C THR A 26 26.60 20.05 17.03
N GLU A 27 25.68 20.48 16.16
CA GLU A 27 24.37 20.90 16.58
C GLU A 27 23.49 19.64 16.63
N PRO A 28 22.91 19.26 17.79
CA PRO A 28 22.03 18.11 17.86
C PRO A 28 20.80 18.42 17.03
N GLN A 29 20.62 17.67 15.94
CA GLN A 29 19.44 17.72 15.11
C GLN A 29 18.22 17.43 15.99
N PRO A 30 17.21 18.30 16.04
CA PRO A 30 16.04 18.06 16.88
C PRO A 30 15.36 16.78 16.45
N THR A 31 15.27 15.83 17.36
CA THR A 31 14.48 14.62 17.21
C THR A 31 13.04 15.05 16.87
N PRO A 32 12.43 14.58 15.76
CA PRO A 32 11.06 14.92 15.45
C PRO A 32 10.16 14.42 16.60
N THR A 33 9.69 15.35 17.41
CA THR A 33 8.66 15.07 18.40
C THR A 33 7.39 14.80 17.62
N VAL A 34 7.00 13.53 17.54
CA VAL A 34 5.70 13.12 17.01
C VAL A 34 4.66 13.68 17.97
N SER A 35 4.11 14.84 17.63
CA SER A 35 2.99 15.43 18.36
C SER A 35 1.80 14.54 18.10
N ALA A 36 1.36 13.80 19.11
CA ALA A 36 0.12 13.05 19.04
C ALA A 36 -1.04 14.05 18.87
N SER A 37 -1.42 14.29 17.62
CA SER A 37 -2.61 15.09 17.30
C SER A 37 -3.81 14.42 17.96
N LYS A 38 -4.51 15.14 18.84
CA LYS A 38 -5.81 14.71 19.38
C LYS A 38 -6.76 14.57 18.21
N VAL A 39 -7.07 13.31 17.84
CA VAL A 39 -8.05 13.00 16.79
C VAL A 39 -9.43 13.43 17.27
N PRO A 40 -10.19 14.19 16.46
CA PRO A 40 -11.58 14.50 16.76
C PRO A 40 -12.39 13.22 16.92
N GLN A 41 -13.22 13.12 17.96
CA GLN A 41 -14.14 11.99 18.14
C GLN A 41 -15.04 11.86 16.89
N GLY A 42 -14.99 10.69 16.21
CA GLY A 42 -15.83 10.37 15.06
C GLY A 42 -15.13 10.34 13.70
N ILE A 43 -13.86 10.72 13.62
CA ILE A 43 -13.03 10.53 12.42
C ILE A 43 -11.99 9.46 12.73
N ASP A 44 -11.92 8.42 11.90
CA ASP A 44 -10.85 7.42 12.03
C ASP A 44 -9.49 8.14 11.95
N ALA A 45 -8.66 7.94 12.96
CA ALA A 45 -7.29 8.43 12.92
C ALA A 45 -6.60 7.84 11.69
N HIS A 46 -6.07 8.69 10.84
CA HIS A 46 -5.29 8.24 9.69
C HIS A 46 -3.97 8.99 9.63
N PRO A 47 -2.90 8.35 9.18
CA PRO A 47 -1.61 9.02 9.03
C PRO A 47 -1.66 10.02 7.88
N ALA A 48 -0.84 11.07 7.94
CA ALA A 48 -0.83 12.15 6.94
C ALA A 48 -0.50 11.67 5.50
N TRP A 49 0.18 10.54 5.37
CA TRP A 49 0.50 9.95 4.08
C TRP A 49 -0.67 9.20 3.43
N ALA A 50 -1.75 8.92 4.18
CA ALA A 50 -2.88 8.15 3.68
C ALA A 50 -4.08 9.04 3.35
N VAL A 51 -4.87 8.62 2.36
CA VAL A 51 -6.18 9.22 2.12
C VAL A 51 -7.11 8.90 3.29
N PRO A 52 -8.06 9.81 3.63
CA PRO A 52 -9.02 9.57 4.70
C PRO A 52 -9.84 8.29 4.49
N VAL A 53 -10.05 7.54 5.57
CA VAL A 53 -10.84 6.33 5.56
C VAL A 53 -12.32 6.66 5.27
N ALA A 54 -12.91 5.94 4.33
CA ALA A 54 -14.34 6.02 4.04
C ALA A 54 -15.05 4.79 4.60
N ARG A 55 -16.06 5.03 5.44
CA ARG A 55 -16.94 3.99 5.98
C ARG A 55 -18.33 4.16 5.40
N SER A 56 -18.67 3.31 4.45
CA SER A 56 -20.03 3.28 3.86
C SER A 56 -20.23 1.90 3.22
N GLY A 57 -21.48 1.48 3.09
CA GLY A 57 -21.81 0.16 2.59
C GLY A 57 -22.04 -0.85 3.70
N LYS A 58 -22.00 -2.14 3.36
CA LYS A 58 -22.25 -3.25 4.26
C LYS A 58 -20.96 -3.80 4.81
N LYS A 59 -20.79 -3.82 6.13
CA LYS A 59 -19.68 -4.50 6.78
C LYS A 59 -19.81 -6.00 6.60
N LEU A 60 -18.79 -6.64 6.02
CA LEU A 60 -18.75 -8.08 5.78
C LEU A 60 -18.09 -8.83 6.95
N GLY A 61 -17.13 -8.19 7.62
CA GLY A 61 -16.42 -8.82 8.73
C GLY A 61 -15.08 -8.14 9.00
N HIS A 62 -14.25 -8.83 9.73
CA HIS A 62 -12.86 -8.43 9.99
C HIS A 62 -11.98 -9.66 10.24
N PHE A 63 -10.69 -9.50 10.03
CA PHE A 63 -9.66 -10.45 10.38
C PHE A 63 -8.38 -9.69 10.77
N GLY A 64 -7.39 -10.37 11.31
CA GLY A 64 -6.14 -9.73 11.73
C GLY A 64 -5.37 -10.56 12.74
N ASP A 65 -4.37 -9.93 13.34
CA ASP A 65 -3.56 -10.45 14.44
C ASP A 65 -3.50 -9.41 15.59
N ASP A 66 -2.54 -9.53 16.49
CA ASP A 66 -2.31 -8.60 17.61
C ASP A 66 -1.68 -7.26 17.18
N ARG A 67 -1.26 -7.14 15.93
CA ARG A 67 -0.61 -5.94 15.34
C ARG A 67 -1.55 -5.20 14.42
N ILE A 68 -2.24 -5.89 13.52
CA ILE A 68 -3.10 -5.28 12.51
C ILE A 68 -4.46 -5.95 12.49
N ARG A 69 -5.49 -5.13 12.43
CA ARG A 69 -6.87 -5.52 12.14
C ARG A 69 -7.27 -4.99 10.76
N ILE A 70 -7.92 -5.83 9.98
CA ILE A 70 -8.45 -5.49 8.66
C ILE A 70 -9.97 -5.66 8.69
N GLU A 71 -10.69 -4.56 8.55
CA GLU A 71 -12.15 -4.59 8.36
C GLU A 71 -12.43 -4.62 6.86
N VAL A 72 -13.46 -5.38 6.49
CA VAL A 72 -13.86 -5.56 5.09
C VAL A 72 -15.29 -5.05 4.92
N ASP A 73 -15.45 -4.05 4.05
CA ASP A 73 -16.73 -3.45 3.73
C ASP A 73 -17.07 -3.68 2.24
N GLN A 74 -18.26 -4.16 1.96
CA GLN A 74 -18.85 -4.13 0.62
C GLN A 74 -19.43 -2.75 0.38
N ALA A 75 -18.75 -1.95 -0.41
CA ALA A 75 -19.14 -0.57 -0.67
C ALA A 75 -20.38 -0.48 -1.58
N ALA A 76 -20.42 -1.31 -2.63
CA ALA A 76 -21.52 -1.40 -3.58
C ALA A 76 -21.41 -2.65 -4.45
N ILE A 77 -22.46 -2.91 -5.21
CA ILE A 77 -22.44 -3.76 -6.39
C ILE A 77 -22.67 -2.84 -7.59
N ALA A 78 -21.85 -2.96 -8.62
CA ALA A 78 -21.91 -2.17 -9.85
C ALA A 78 -21.95 -3.06 -11.08
N LYS A 79 -21.99 -2.45 -12.27
CA LYS A 79 -21.91 -3.17 -13.54
C LYS A 79 -20.55 -2.91 -14.18
N ALA A 80 -19.88 -3.95 -14.65
CA ALA A 80 -18.64 -3.82 -15.38
C ALA A 80 -18.84 -2.94 -16.63
N PRO A 81 -18.09 -1.83 -16.78
CA PRO A 81 -18.29 -0.94 -17.92
C PRO A 81 -17.77 -1.52 -19.25
N GLU A 82 -16.86 -2.48 -19.16
CA GLU A 82 -16.20 -3.13 -20.30
C GLU A 82 -15.79 -4.56 -19.94
N ASP A 83 -15.40 -5.33 -20.93
CA ASP A 83 -14.86 -6.68 -20.72
C ASP A 83 -13.51 -6.61 -19.99
N SER A 84 -13.26 -7.57 -19.09
CA SER A 84 -11.95 -7.69 -18.45
C SER A 84 -10.86 -8.05 -19.46
N ILE A 85 -9.66 -7.54 -19.25
CA ILE A 85 -8.47 -7.93 -20.03
C ILE A 85 -8.13 -9.41 -19.77
N MET A 86 -8.45 -9.90 -18.60
CA MET A 86 -8.22 -11.29 -18.23
C MET A 86 -9.30 -12.19 -18.82
N VAL A 87 -8.86 -13.28 -19.42
CA VAL A 87 -9.74 -14.28 -20.03
C VAL A 87 -9.62 -15.63 -19.33
N ASN A 88 -10.68 -16.40 -19.35
CA ASN A 88 -10.67 -17.77 -18.92
C ASN A 88 -9.77 -18.59 -19.86
N PRO A 89 -8.74 -19.28 -19.35
CA PRO A 89 -7.80 -20.02 -20.18
C PRO A 89 -8.40 -21.25 -20.86
N GLN A 90 -9.60 -21.68 -20.42
CA GLN A 90 -10.25 -22.88 -20.97
C GLN A 90 -11.00 -22.56 -22.29
N ASP A 91 -11.59 -21.38 -22.39
CA ASP A 91 -12.48 -21.03 -23.53
C ASP A 91 -12.19 -19.64 -24.13
N GLY A 92 -11.25 -18.87 -23.55
CA GLY A 92 -10.88 -17.54 -24.03
C GLY A 92 -11.91 -16.44 -23.77
N THR A 93 -12.98 -16.72 -23.01
CA THR A 93 -13.99 -15.71 -22.68
C THR A 93 -13.49 -14.73 -21.63
N PRO A 94 -13.91 -13.45 -21.63
CA PRO A 94 -13.60 -12.52 -20.57
C PRO A 94 -14.05 -13.07 -19.22
N VAL A 95 -13.19 -12.98 -18.18
CA VAL A 95 -13.55 -13.39 -16.82
C VAL A 95 -14.69 -12.57 -16.26
N VAL A 96 -14.75 -11.30 -16.63
CA VAL A 96 -15.87 -10.40 -16.38
C VAL A 96 -16.27 -9.81 -17.71
N SER A 97 -17.47 -10.11 -18.14
CA SER A 97 -18.05 -9.52 -19.36
C SER A 97 -18.66 -8.16 -19.04
N LYS A 98 -18.66 -7.25 -20.00
CA LYS A 98 -19.37 -5.97 -19.93
C LYS A 98 -20.81 -6.17 -19.49
N GLY A 99 -21.25 -5.38 -18.51
CA GLY A 99 -22.61 -5.46 -17.94
C GLY A 99 -22.76 -6.53 -16.86
N SER A 100 -21.78 -7.41 -16.63
CA SER A 100 -21.78 -8.34 -15.49
C SER A 100 -21.70 -7.57 -14.17
N SER A 101 -22.16 -8.18 -13.09
CA SER A 101 -22.04 -7.58 -11.76
C SER A 101 -20.60 -7.68 -11.25
N ILE A 102 -20.13 -6.58 -10.66
CA ILE A 102 -18.89 -6.50 -9.89
C ILE A 102 -19.19 -6.02 -8.48
N VAL A 103 -18.45 -6.51 -7.50
CA VAL A 103 -18.50 -6.04 -6.12
C VAL A 103 -17.35 -5.09 -5.85
N LEU A 104 -17.64 -3.96 -5.23
CA LEU A 104 -16.68 -2.97 -4.80
C LEU A 104 -16.39 -3.19 -3.32
N VAL A 105 -15.15 -3.54 -2.97
CA VAL A 105 -14.73 -3.90 -1.62
C VAL A 105 -13.69 -2.93 -1.11
N ARG A 106 -13.81 -2.53 0.15
CA ARG A 106 -12.79 -1.76 0.89
C ARG A 106 -12.23 -2.58 2.02
N TYR A 107 -10.94 -2.46 2.20
CA TYR A 107 -10.17 -3.03 3.29
C TYR A 107 -9.62 -1.88 4.13
N ILE A 108 -10.07 -1.77 5.36
CA ILE A 108 -9.62 -0.76 6.31
C ILE A 108 -8.62 -1.42 7.24
N VAL A 109 -7.37 -1.01 7.11
CA VAL A 109 -6.22 -1.57 7.83
C VAL A 109 -5.92 -0.67 9.02
N THR A 110 -6.01 -1.20 10.23
CA THR A 110 -5.80 -0.48 11.49
C THR A 110 -4.63 -1.09 12.27
N ASN A 111 -3.70 -0.27 12.74
CA ASN A 111 -2.70 -0.69 13.71
C ASN A 111 -3.36 -0.81 15.10
N VAL A 112 -3.56 -2.04 15.56
CA VAL A 112 -4.15 -2.34 16.88
C VAL A 112 -3.10 -2.56 17.97
N SER A 113 -1.82 -2.54 17.59
CA SER A 113 -0.71 -2.64 18.53
C SER A 113 -0.46 -1.31 19.25
N LYS A 114 0.42 -1.35 20.25
CA LYS A 114 0.83 -0.15 21.01
C LYS A 114 2.06 0.55 20.41
N VAL A 115 2.62 0.02 19.35
CA VAL A 115 3.84 0.54 18.71
C VAL A 115 3.57 0.94 17.26
N PRO A 116 4.24 1.98 16.75
CA PRO A 116 4.16 2.32 15.34
C PRO A 116 4.72 1.20 14.46
N ILE A 117 4.16 1.05 13.26
CA ILE A 117 4.61 0.12 12.24
C ILE A 117 5.16 0.92 11.06
N ASN A 118 6.42 0.70 10.69
CA ASN A 118 7.03 1.31 9.51
C ASN A 118 6.72 0.48 8.29
N LEU A 119 5.83 0.98 7.45
CA LEU A 119 5.41 0.30 6.22
C LEU A 119 6.29 0.74 5.04
N GLY A 120 6.65 -0.22 4.20
CA GLY A 120 7.33 0.01 2.93
C GLY A 120 6.36 0.43 1.82
N LEU A 121 6.87 0.57 0.59
CA LEU A 121 6.11 1.07 -0.56
C LEU A 121 4.86 0.22 -0.86
N GLY A 122 4.88 -1.08 -0.62
CA GLY A 122 3.72 -1.96 -0.76
C GLY A 122 2.69 -1.82 0.35
N THR A 123 3.00 -1.10 1.43
CA THR A 123 2.18 -0.98 2.65
C THR A 123 1.59 -2.33 3.10
N VAL A 124 0.35 -2.62 2.71
CA VAL A 124 -0.30 -3.93 2.86
C VAL A 124 -0.85 -4.32 1.49
N THR A 125 -0.30 -5.38 0.92
CA THR A 125 -0.79 -5.96 -0.32
C THR A 125 -1.92 -6.93 -0.02
N ILE A 126 -3.10 -6.67 -0.57
CA ILE A 126 -4.28 -7.52 -0.35
C ILE A 126 -4.60 -8.29 -1.63
N THR A 127 -4.76 -9.58 -1.49
CA THR A 127 -5.24 -10.48 -2.53
C THR A 127 -6.48 -11.21 -2.04
N ALA A 128 -7.41 -11.46 -2.96
CA ALA A 128 -8.63 -12.18 -2.66
C ALA A 128 -8.86 -13.30 -3.67
N ARG A 129 -9.63 -14.31 -3.28
CA ARG A 129 -10.02 -15.42 -4.16
C ARG A 129 -11.37 -15.98 -3.75
N TYR A 130 -12.07 -16.52 -4.71
CA TYR A 130 -13.18 -17.45 -4.46
C TYR A 130 -12.63 -18.87 -4.31
N PRO A 131 -13.00 -19.63 -3.28
CA PRO A 131 -12.49 -20.99 -3.05
C PRO A 131 -12.68 -21.91 -4.26
N ASP A 132 -13.83 -21.79 -4.95
CA ASP A 132 -14.20 -22.66 -6.07
C ASP A 132 -13.57 -22.25 -7.41
N TRP A 133 -12.93 -21.08 -7.48
CA TRP A 133 -12.22 -20.61 -8.68
C TRP A 133 -10.78 -21.09 -8.69
N THR A 134 -10.58 -22.38 -8.77
CA THR A 134 -9.25 -23.02 -8.67
C THR A 134 -8.29 -22.68 -9.80
N TRP A 135 -8.82 -22.31 -10.96
CA TRP A 135 -8.06 -21.97 -12.16
C TRP A 135 -7.52 -20.54 -12.17
N ARG A 136 -8.00 -19.70 -11.27
CA ARG A 136 -7.62 -18.30 -11.20
C ARG A 136 -7.39 -17.83 -9.78
N GLN A 137 -6.17 -17.48 -9.49
CA GLN A 137 -5.75 -17.04 -8.16
C GLN A 137 -4.59 -16.06 -8.30
N PRO A 138 -4.65 -14.87 -7.68
CA PRO A 138 -5.79 -14.25 -7.01
C PRO A 138 -6.79 -13.58 -7.98
N LEU A 139 -7.92 -13.11 -7.47
CA LEU A 139 -8.85 -12.26 -8.21
C LEU A 139 -8.16 -10.95 -8.60
N VAL A 140 -8.49 -10.44 -9.78
CA VAL A 140 -7.94 -9.18 -10.30
C VAL A 140 -9.08 -8.19 -10.46
N SER A 141 -8.82 -6.93 -10.07
CA SER A 141 -9.77 -5.83 -10.25
C SER A 141 -10.08 -5.58 -11.73
N VAL A 142 -11.32 -5.22 -11.98
CA VAL A 142 -11.80 -4.75 -13.29
C VAL A 142 -11.67 -3.23 -13.35
N LEU A 143 -11.41 -2.67 -14.53
CA LEU A 143 -11.37 -1.22 -14.70
C LEU A 143 -12.79 -0.63 -14.59
N ALA A 144 -13.10 0.03 -13.48
CA ALA A 144 -14.38 0.68 -13.21
C ALA A 144 -14.20 2.07 -12.57
N PRO A 145 -13.46 3.00 -13.21
CA PRO A 145 -12.98 4.23 -12.55
C PRO A 145 -14.10 5.16 -12.08
N ARG A 146 -15.27 5.15 -12.72
CA ARG A 146 -16.42 5.96 -12.27
C ARG A 146 -17.03 5.42 -11.00
N ASP A 147 -17.23 4.10 -10.92
CA ASP A 147 -17.81 3.44 -9.74
C ASP A 147 -16.81 3.45 -8.60
N ASP A 148 -15.54 3.21 -8.89
CA ASP A 148 -14.46 3.29 -7.90
C ASP A 148 -14.42 4.69 -7.26
N ALA A 149 -14.47 5.76 -8.06
CA ALA A 149 -14.49 7.13 -7.56
C ALA A 149 -15.76 7.45 -6.77
N ALA A 150 -16.95 7.06 -7.28
CA ALA A 150 -18.25 7.30 -6.64
C ALA A 150 -18.33 6.61 -5.26
N HIS A 151 -17.74 5.44 -5.12
CA HIS A 151 -17.76 4.63 -3.89
C HIS A 151 -16.44 4.71 -3.10
N LYS A 152 -15.52 5.61 -3.46
CA LYS A 152 -14.22 5.82 -2.79
C LYS A 152 -13.41 4.53 -2.70
N ILE A 153 -13.39 3.76 -3.77
CA ILE A 153 -12.49 2.62 -3.93
C ILE A 153 -11.14 3.18 -4.39
N VAL A 154 -10.13 3.02 -3.57
CA VAL A 154 -8.77 3.51 -3.86
C VAL A 154 -7.83 2.32 -3.93
N THR A 155 -7.18 2.13 -5.07
CA THR A 155 -6.23 1.02 -5.28
C THR A 155 -4.90 1.27 -4.57
N THR A 156 -4.62 2.53 -4.22
CA THR A 156 -3.44 2.92 -3.43
C THR A 156 -3.85 3.81 -2.28
N PRO A 157 -3.27 3.64 -1.08
CA PRO A 157 -3.68 4.41 0.10
C PRO A 157 -3.12 5.83 0.15
N PHE A 158 -2.22 6.21 -0.76
CA PHE A 158 -1.41 7.41 -0.63
C PHE A 158 -2.16 8.70 -0.93
N ALA A 159 -2.05 9.66 -0.02
CA ALA A 159 -2.49 11.02 -0.25
C ALA A 159 -1.61 11.70 -1.33
N PRO A 160 -2.12 12.67 -2.10
CA PRO A 160 -1.32 13.42 -3.05
C PRO A 160 -0.10 14.06 -2.39
N GLY A 161 1.07 13.95 -3.02
CA GLY A 161 2.31 14.51 -2.50
C GLY A 161 2.99 13.70 -1.39
N THR A 162 2.51 12.49 -1.11
CA THR A 162 3.14 11.60 -0.13
C THR A 162 4.61 11.35 -0.45
N ALA A 163 5.48 11.52 0.54
CA ALA A 163 6.92 11.28 0.45
C ALA A 163 7.23 9.78 0.27
N ARG A 164 8.53 9.46 0.18
CA ARG A 164 9.00 8.06 0.16
C ARG A 164 8.84 7.41 1.54
N PRO A 165 8.80 6.05 1.61
CA PRO A 165 8.77 5.34 2.89
C PRO A 165 9.96 5.74 3.79
N PRO A 166 9.86 5.54 5.12
CA PRO A 166 8.86 4.72 5.81
C PRO A 166 7.49 5.43 5.93
N TYR A 167 6.43 4.67 5.69
CA TYR A 167 5.06 5.11 5.96
C TYR A 167 4.67 4.66 7.36
N VAL A 168 4.79 5.56 8.32
CA VAL A 168 4.53 5.24 9.72
C VAL A 168 3.03 5.13 9.95
N LEU A 169 2.58 3.97 10.41
CA LEU A 169 1.21 3.71 10.86
C LEU A 169 1.21 3.68 12.38
N GLY A 170 0.79 4.75 13.02
CA GLY A 170 0.75 4.89 14.48
C GLY A 170 -0.31 3.99 15.13
N PRO A 171 -0.22 3.76 16.46
CA PRO A 171 -1.23 3.03 17.21
C PRO A 171 -2.62 3.64 17.04
N GLY A 172 -3.60 2.81 16.67
CA GLY A 172 -4.98 3.23 16.42
C GLY A 172 -5.22 3.95 15.09
N GLU A 173 -4.18 4.25 14.31
CA GLU A 173 -4.33 4.82 12.99
C GLU A 173 -4.77 3.77 11.97
N SER A 174 -5.50 4.25 10.97
CA SER A 174 -6.05 3.42 9.89
C SER A 174 -5.79 4.04 8.53
N PHE A 175 -5.62 3.19 7.53
CA PHE A 175 -5.70 3.56 6.12
C PHE A 175 -6.59 2.57 5.38
N MET A 176 -6.95 2.89 4.15
CA MET A 176 -7.78 1.98 3.34
C MET A 176 -7.14 1.71 1.99
N VAL A 177 -7.40 0.52 1.49
CA VAL A 177 -7.23 0.12 0.10
C VAL A 177 -8.51 -0.53 -0.38
N GLY A 178 -8.78 -0.47 -1.68
CA GLY A 178 -9.97 -1.06 -2.24
C GLY A 178 -9.68 -1.81 -3.54
N ALA A 179 -10.59 -2.69 -3.87
CA ALA A 179 -10.58 -3.43 -5.11
C ALA A 179 -12.02 -3.71 -5.54
N ASN A 180 -12.18 -4.07 -6.81
CA ASN A 180 -13.44 -4.63 -7.28
C ASN A 180 -13.18 -6.04 -7.83
N TYR A 181 -14.18 -6.89 -7.72
CA TYR A 181 -14.10 -8.28 -8.13
C TYR A 181 -15.38 -8.67 -8.91
N PRO A 182 -15.35 -9.74 -9.73
CA PRO A 182 -16.58 -10.37 -10.19
C PRO A 182 -17.49 -10.63 -9.00
N TYR A 183 -18.77 -10.30 -9.10
CA TYR A 183 -19.70 -10.50 -7.98
C TYR A 183 -20.38 -11.87 -8.07
N GLU A 184 -20.21 -12.64 -7.01
CA GLU A 184 -20.92 -13.89 -6.77
C GLU A 184 -21.74 -13.73 -5.48
N THR A 185 -23.04 -13.94 -5.58
CA THR A 185 -23.98 -13.69 -4.47
C THR A 185 -23.70 -14.62 -3.29
N ALA A 186 -23.55 -14.04 -2.10
CA ALA A 186 -23.32 -14.73 -0.83
C ALA A 186 -22.09 -15.64 -0.80
N GLU A 187 -21.20 -15.51 -1.77
CA GLU A 187 -19.99 -16.33 -1.89
C GLU A 187 -18.94 -15.95 -0.86
N GLN A 188 -18.17 -16.94 -0.41
CA GLN A 188 -17.03 -16.73 0.47
C GLN A 188 -15.87 -16.12 -0.31
N LEU A 189 -15.30 -15.06 0.22
CA LEU A 189 -14.07 -14.46 -0.27
C LEU A 189 -12.94 -14.79 0.72
N ASP A 190 -11.98 -15.59 0.27
CA ASP A 190 -10.72 -15.81 0.99
C ASP A 190 -9.78 -14.65 0.73
N VAL A 191 -9.33 -13.98 1.79
CA VAL A 191 -8.50 -12.78 1.70
C VAL A 191 -7.15 -13.06 2.34
N THR A 192 -6.10 -12.65 1.65
CA THR A 192 -4.72 -12.67 2.15
C THR A 192 -4.16 -11.26 2.14
N ALA A 193 -3.66 -10.80 3.26
CA ALA A 193 -3.00 -9.53 3.42
C ALA A 193 -1.53 -9.74 3.76
N THR A 194 -0.62 -9.24 2.93
CA THR A 194 0.83 -9.27 3.16
C THR A 194 1.30 -7.89 3.58
N VAL A 195 1.80 -7.77 4.80
CA VAL A 195 2.31 -6.53 5.36
C VAL A 195 3.77 -6.36 4.95
N VAL A 196 4.07 -5.26 4.28
CA VAL A 196 5.41 -4.93 3.81
C VAL A 196 6.04 -3.93 4.78
N VAL A 197 7.02 -4.39 5.54
CA VAL A 197 7.73 -3.59 6.55
C VAL A 197 9.05 -3.07 5.98
N CYS A 198 9.47 -1.91 6.44
CA CYS A 198 10.79 -1.34 6.13
C CYS A 198 11.48 -0.83 7.41
N ASP A 199 12.76 -0.59 7.30
CA ASP A 199 13.55 0.08 8.35
C ASP A 199 13.25 1.59 8.40
N THR A 200 13.93 2.30 9.29
CA THR A 200 13.79 3.75 9.45
C THR A 200 14.32 4.55 8.26
N ALA A 201 15.12 3.95 7.37
CA ALA A 201 15.60 4.54 6.13
C ALA A 201 14.65 4.26 4.94
N GLY A 202 13.62 3.44 5.15
CA GLY A 202 12.64 3.07 4.11
C GLY A 202 13.04 1.86 3.27
N ALA A 203 14.14 1.18 3.60
CA ALA A 203 14.53 -0.05 2.93
C ALA A 203 13.64 -1.22 3.40
N VAL A 204 13.05 -1.93 2.44
CA VAL A 204 12.17 -3.08 2.74
C VAL A 204 12.97 -4.19 3.42
N ASP A 205 12.44 -4.69 4.53
CA ASP A 205 12.96 -5.86 5.23
C ASP A 205 12.01 -7.05 5.05
N PRO A 206 12.32 -7.97 4.13
CA PRO A 206 11.47 -9.15 3.90
C PRO A 206 11.36 -10.06 5.12
N GLY A 207 12.34 -10.05 6.02
CA GLY A 207 12.34 -10.86 7.25
C GLY A 207 11.38 -10.36 8.32
N LEU A 208 10.97 -9.10 8.26
CA LEU A 208 10.03 -8.49 9.20
C LEU A 208 8.58 -8.44 8.67
N GLY A 209 8.39 -8.63 7.37
CA GLY A 209 7.05 -8.73 6.78
C GLY A 209 6.32 -9.99 7.23
N TRP A 210 4.99 -9.94 7.24
CA TRP A 210 4.16 -11.10 7.60
C TRP A 210 2.86 -11.13 6.81
N THR A 211 2.19 -12.27 6.84
CA THR A 211 0.92 -12.50 6.13
C THR A 211 -0.18 -12.83 7.11
N ILE A 212 -1.35 -12.28 6.86
CA ILE A 212 -2.58 -12.50 7.60
C ILE A 212 -3.65 -13.00 6.62
N THR A 213 -4.42 -13.99 7.01
CA THR A 213 -5.51 -14.53 6.19
C THR A 213 -6.85 -14.37 6.89
N GLY A 214 -7.89 -14.19 6.10
CA GLY A 214 -9.26 -14.10 6.61
C GLY A 214 -10.27 -14.58 5.59
N LYS A 215 -11.51 -14.74 6.06
CA LYS A 215 -12.66 -15.14 5.24
C LYS A 215 -13.81 -14.21 5.53
N VAL A 216 -14.48 -13.75 4.48
CA VAL A 216 -15.71 -12.95 4.58
C VAL A 216 -16.70 -13.47 3.55
N HIS A 217 -17.99 -13.20 3.77
CA HIS A 217 -19.05 -13.53 2.80
C HIS A 217 -19.57 -12.25 2.19
N LEU A 218 -19.68 -12.23 0.88
CA LEU A 218 -20.33 -11.17 0.14
C LEU A 218 -21.83 -11.13 0.47
N ALA A 219 -22.40 -9.96 0.29
CA ALA A 219 -23.80 -9.70 0.67
C ALA A 219 -24.71 -9.51 -0.53
#